data_2fc2edb510c87235b9cee58d6a86993f
#
_entry.id   2fc2edb510c87235b9cee58d6a86993f
#
_cell.length_a   1.000
_cell.length_b   1.000
_cell.length_c   1.000
_cell.angle_alpha   90.00
_cell.angle_beta   90.00
_cell.angle_gamma   90.00
#
_symmetry.space_group_name_H-M   'P 1'
#
loop_
_entity.id
_entity.type
_entity.pdbx_description
1 polymer ?
#
loop_
_entity_poly.entity_id
_entity_poly.type
_entity_poly.pdbx_seq_one_letter_code
_entity_poly.pdbx_strand_id
1 'polypeptide(L)'
;MTSTLTTVAPAPVIRSAVLADVARMEKLMAPFVATGDLLPRSNYDLCRHIKEYVVAEDAGGAIVGTASLKVYSTTLAEIAALAVHDSQQGRGVGRALVESLLEDARALGLREVFGLTRKPMFFLRLGFRSAEKAEFPLKVWADCARCPRQEACDEVAVALAL
;
A
#
# COMPACT_ATOMS: atom_id res chain seq x y z
N MET A 1 -4.59 -42.11 18.19
CA MET A 1 -5.12 -40.73 17.93
C MET A 1 -3.95 -39.84 17.59
N THR A 2 -3.68 -39.66 16.31
CA THR A 2 -2.57 -38.85 15.81
C THR A 2 -3.02 -37.42 15.78
N SER A 3 -2.57 -36.59 16.73
CA SER A 3 -2.83 -35.17 16.77
C SER A 3 -2.03 -34.50 15.63
N THR A 4 -2.69 -34.12 14.56
CA THR A 4 -2.09 -33.37 13.48
C THR A 4 -1.86 -31.94 14.00
N LEU A 5 -0.64 -31.64 14.41
CA LEU A 5 -0.22 -30.28 14.68
C LEU A 5 -0.27 -29.52 13.36
N THR A 6 -1.32 -28.72 13.17
CA THR A 6 -1.41 -27.75 12.05
C THR A 6 -0.34 -26.71 12.30
N THR A 7 0.81 -26.85 11.66
CA THR A 7 1.86 -25.84 11.69
C THR A 7 1.35 -24.61 10.94
N VAL A 8 0.94 -23.58 11.68
CA VAL A 8 0.59 -22.29 11.10
C VAL A 8 1.87 -21.73 10.49
N ALA A 9 1.83 -21.41 9.19
CA ALA A 9 2.97 -20.77 8.52
C ALA A 9 3.33 -19.46 9.23
N PRO A 10 4.63 -19.15 9.40
CA PRO A 10 5.07 -17.92 10.04
C PRO A 10 4.56 -16.69 9.27
N ALA A 11 4.27 -15.60 10.00
CA ALA A 11 3.84 -14.35 9.39
C ALA A 11 4.94 -13.79 8.46
N PRO A 12 4.58 -13.19 7.32
CA PRO A 12 5.55 -12.52 6.46
C PRO A 12 6.31 -11.41 7.18
N VAL A 13 7.58 -11.23 6.83
CA VAL A 13 8.42 -10.15 7.33
C VAL A 13 8.18 -8.90 6.51
N ILE A 14 7.92 -7.78 7.19
CA ILE A 14 7.79 -6.47 6.55
C ILE A 14 9.19 -5.81 6.55
N ARG A 15 9.61 -5.37 5.39
CA ARG A 15 10.91 -4.69 5.21
C ARG A 15 10.85 -3.65 4.09
N SER A 16 11.81 -2.74 4.09
CA SER A 16 11.99 -1.83 2.94
C SER A 16 12.28 -2.62 1.66
N ALA A 17 11.69 -2.17 0.56
CA ALA A 17 11.96 -2.76 -0.74
C ALA A 17 13.37 -2.40 -1.22
N VAL A 18 13.96 -3.30 -1.99
CA VAL A 18 15.24 -3.09 -2.69
C VAL A 18 15.07 -3.32 -4.18
N LEU A 19 16.03 -2.89 -4.99
CA LEU A 19 15.93 -3.00 -6.45
C LEU A 19 15.72 -4.45 -6.93
N ALA A 20 16.27 -5.42 -6.22
CA ALA A 20 16.07 -6.84 -6.53
C ALA A 20 14.61 -7.31 -6.38
N ASP A 21 13.78 -6.55 -5.68
CA ASP A 21 12.35 -6.88 -5.49
C ASP A 21 11.49 -6.44 -6.68
N VAL A 22 11.95 -5.51 -7.51
CA VAL A 22 11.13 -4.84 -8.52
C VAL A 22 10.37 -5.81 -9.41
N ALA A 23 11.03 -6.81 -9.97
CA ALA A 23 10.35 -7.79 -10.83
C ALA A 23 9.27 -8.60 -10.08
N ARG A 24 9.49 -8.92 -8.81
CA ARG A 24 8.52 -9.61 -7.97
C ARG A 24 7.36 -8.71 -7.57
N MET A 25 7.63 -7.42 -7.36
CA MET A 25 6.60 -6.40 -7.11
C MET A 25 5.71 -6.20 -8.33
N GLU A 26 6.29 -6.10 -9.53
CA GLU A 26 5.53 -6.01 -10.79
C GLU A 26 4.58 -7.21 -10.93
N LYS A 27 5.08 -8.41 -10.70
CA LYS A 27 4.28 -9.64 -10.77
C LYS A 27 3.15 -9.65 -9.74
N LEU A 28 3.42 -9.21 -8.50
CA LEU A 28 2.40 -9.11 -7.44
C LEU A 28 1.32 -8.11 -7.80
N MET A 29 1.69 -6.95 -8.34
CA MET A 29 0.75 -5.86 -8.62
C MET A 29 -0.05 -6.07 -9.90
N ALA A 30 0.42 -6.87 -10.85
CA ALA A 30 -0.21 -7.03 -12.17
C ALA A 30 -1.72 -7.38 -12.12
N PRO A 31 -2.22 -8.31 -11.28
CA PRO A 31 -3.65 -8.59 -11.18
C PRO A 31 -4.47 -7.37 -10.73
N PHE A 32 -3.93 -6.58 -9.80
CA PHE A 32 -4.59 -5.37 -9.27
C PHE A 32 -4.63 -4.23 -10.29
N VAL A 33 -3.61 -4.13 -11.13
CA VAL A 33 -3.60 -3.21 -12.28
C VAL A 33 -4.64 -3.64 -13.31
N ALA A 34 -4.74 -4.93 -13.59
CA ALA A 34 -5.70 -5.48 -14.55
C ALA A 34 -7.16 -5.23 -14.14
N THR A 35 -7.47 -5.27 -12.83
CA THR A 35 -8.81 -4.96 -12.30
C THR A 35 -9.04 -3.46 -12.09
N GLY A 36 -8.01 -2.63 -12.23
CA GLY A 36 -8.09 -1.19 -12.01
C GLY A 36 -8.05 -0.78 -10.53
N ASP A 37 -7.67 -1.69 -9.64
CA ASP A 37 -7.48 -1.40 -8.21
C ASP A 37 -6.18 -0.63 -7.95
N LEU A 38 -5.20 -0.78 -8.82
CA LEU A 38 -3.94 -0.03 -8.80
C LEU A 38 -3.68 0.65 -10.15
N LEU A 39 -3.06 1.82 -10.09
CA LEU A 39 -2.51 2.46 -11.29
C LEU A 39 -1.29 1.70 -11.81
N PRO A 40 -1.14 1.59 -13.15
CA PRO A 40 0.05 0.99 -13.74
C PRO A 40 1.31 1.75 -13.31
N ARG A 41 2.38 1.01 -13.05
CA ARG A 41 3.71 1.56 -12.78
C ARG A 41 4.72 0.82 -13.63
N SER A 42 5.54 1.59 -14.36
CA SER A 42 6.61 0.99 -15.15
C SER A 42 7.74 0.49 -14.25
N ASN A 43 8.55 -0.43 -14.76
CA ASN A 43 9.79 -0.84 -14.10
C ASN A 43 10.65 0.36 -13.71
N TYR A 44 10.75 1.34 -14.61
CA TYR A 44 11.50 2.58 -14.39
C TYR A 44 10.93 3.37 -13.19
N ASP A 45 9.60 3.51 -13.09
CA ASP A 45 8.97 4.22 -11.97
C ASP A 45 9.21 3.50 -10.64
N LEU A 46 9.10 2.17 -10.62
CA LEU A 46 9.39 1.37 -9.43
C LEU A 46 10.84 1.53 -8.99
N CYS A 47 11.78 1.47 -9.93
CA CYS A 47 13.20 1.68 -9.62
C CYS A 47 13.47 3.08 -9.06
N ARG A 48 12.89 4.11 -9.66
CA ARG A 48 13.08 5.51 -9.20
C ARG A 48 12.53 5.76 -7.81
N HIS A 49 11.42 5.11 -7.47
CA HIS A 49 10.69 5.32 -6.21
C HIS A 49 10.84 4.15 -5.23
N ILE A 50 11.82 3.28 -5.43
CA ILE A 50 11.95 2.05 -4.64
C ILE A 50 12.01 2.31 -3.13
N LYS A 51 12.57 3.42 -2.72
CA LYS A 51 12.70 3.80 -1.31
C LYS A 51 11.38 4.21 -0.65
N GLU A 52 10.34 4.45 -1.43
CA GLU A 52 8.99 4.72 -0.92
C GLU A 52 8.26 3.42 -0.54
N TYR A 53 8.75 2.26 -0.97
CA TYR A 53 8.06 0.99 -0.85
C TYR A 53 8.53 0.14 0.32
N VAL A 54 7.56 -0.51 0.95
CA VAL A 54 7.77 -1.67 1.82
C VAL A 54 7.19 -2.90 1.18
N VAL A 55 7.75 -4.05 1.50
CA VAL A 55 7.30 -5.36 1.02
C VAL A 55 7.09 -6.32 2.18
N ALA A 56 6.17 -7.25 2.00
CA ALA A 56 5.98 -8.40 2.87
C ALA A 56 6.59 -9.61 2.20
N GLU A 57 7.60 -10.20 2.81
CA GLU A 57 8.29 -11.40 2.31
C GLU A 57 7.93 -12.59 3.17
N ASP A 58 7.46 -13.65 2.54
CA ASP A 58 7.15 -14.91 3.24
C ASP A 58 8.41 -15.72 3.55
N ALA A 59 8.22 -16.81 4.31
CA ALA A 59 9.33 -17.69 4.71
C ALA A 59 10.07 -18.34 3.53
N GLY A 60 9.44 -18.42 2.36
CA GLY A 60 10.03 -18.95 1.12
C GLY A 60 10.74 -17.87 0.29
N GLY A 61 10.76 -16.62 0.74
CA GLY A 61 11.37 -15.49 0.01
C GLY A 61 10.47 -14.90 -1.09
N ALA A 62 9.19 -15.27 -1.14
CA ALA A 62 8.24 -14.66 -2.08
C ALA A 62 7.72 -13.31 -1.54
N ILE A 63 7.59 -12.33 -2.41
CA ILE A 63 6.91 -11.07 -2.09
C ILE A 63 5.41 -11.29 -2.19
N VAL A 64 4.74 -11.21 -1.05
CA VAL A 64 3.30 -11.46 -0.90
C VAL A 64 2.49 -10.21 -0.60
N GLY A 65 3.15 -9.09 -0.42
CA GLY A 65 2.50 -7.80 -0.22
C GLY A 65 3.45 -6.65 -0.49
N THR A 66 2.89 -5.50 -0.82
CA THR A 66 3.62 -4.23 -1.00
C THR A 66 2.73 -3.04 -0.68
N ALA A 67 3.34 -1.95 -0.30
CA ALA A 67 2.71 -0.64 -0.16
C ALA A 67 3.76 0.45 -0.29
N SER A 68 3.35 1.68 -0.53
CA SER A 68 4.26 2.83 -0.62
C SER A 68 3.80 4.01 0.21
N LEU A 69 4.76 4.82 0.67
CA LEU A 69 4.55 6.11 1.31
C LEU A 69 5.04 7.21 0.36
N LYS A 70 4.10 7.91 -0.27
CA LYS A 70 4.40 9.02 -1.19
C LYS A 70 4.32 10.34 -0.45
N VAL A 71 5.45 10.99 -0.27
CA VAL A 71 5.52 12.28 0.42
C VAL A 71 5.18 13.41 -0.55
N TYR A 72 4.20 14.25 -0.18
CA TYR A 72 3.75 15.39 -0.96
C TYR A 72 4.22 16.72 -0.40
N SER A 73 4.43 16.82 0.91
CA SER A 73 4.90 18.02 1.59
C SER A 73 5.64 17.64 2.87
N THR A 74 6.13 18.62 3.61
CA THR A 74 6.74 18.40 4.92
C THR A 74 5.78 17.88 5.98
N THR A 75 4.48 17.84 5.69
CA THR A 75 3.44 17.46 6.66
C THR A 75 2.50 16.36 6.17
N LEU A 76 2.48 16.07 4.86
CA LEU A 76 1.48 15.21 4.23
C LEU A 76 2.11 14.14 3.35
N ALA A 77 1.67 12.91 3.50
CA ALA A 77 1.99 11.80 2.61
C ALA A 77 0.76 10.94 2.32
N GLU A 78 0.86 10.14 1.27
CA GLU A 78 -0.15 9.17 0.87
C GLU A 78 0.36 7.74 1.06
N ILE A 79 -0.49 6.88 1.64
CA ILE A 79 -0.32 5.43 1.56
C ILE A 79 -0.96 4.98 0.26
N ALA A 80 -0.13 4.48 -0.65
CA ALA A 80 -0.52 4.10 -2.00
C ALA A 80 -0.01 2.70 -2.36
N ALA A 81 -0.42 2.19 -3.51
CA ALA A 81 0.05 0.94 -4.08
C ALA A 81 -0.04 -0.28 -3.12
N LEU A 82 -1.02 -0.28 -2.21
CA LEU A 82 -1.26 -1.38 -1.29
C LEU A 82 -1.82 -2.58 -2.05
N ALA A 83 -1.07 -3.65 -2.08
CA ALA A 83 -1.47 -4.92 -2.66
C ALA A 83 -1.03 -6.08 -1.78
N VAL A 84 -1.90 -7.05 -1.56
CA VAL A 84 -1.62 -8.28 -0.83
C VAL A 84 -2.08 -9.45 -1.69
N HIS A 85 -1.20 -10.44 -1.91
CA HIS A 85 -1.53 -11.64 -2.67
C HIS A 85 -2.77 -12.32 -2.09
N ASP A 86 -3.67 -12.80 -2.94
CA ASP A 86 -4.96 -13.38 -2.54
C ASP A 86 -4.83 -14.44 -1.46
N SER A 87 -3.80 -15.30 -1.54
CA SER A 87 -3.54 -16.36 -0.56
C SER A 87 -3.18 -15.84 0.84
N GLN A 88 -2.81 -14.57 0.96
CA GLN A 88 -2.37 -13.92 2.21
C GLN A 88 -3.36 -12.86 2.71
N GLN A 89 -4.43 -12.60 1.98
CA GLN A 89 -5.48 -11.68 2.44
C GLN A 89 -6.22 -12.25 3.66
N GLY A 90 -6.68 -11.35 4.53
CA GLY A 90 -7.34 -11.74 5.78
C GLY A 90 -6.42 -12.26 6.88
N ARG A 91 -5.10 -12.18 6.71
CA ARG A 91 -4.08 -12.65 7.66
C ARG A 91 -3.29 -11.55 8.34
N GLY A 92 -3.70 -10.29 8.18
CA GLY A 92 -3.06 -9.13 8.79
C GLY A 92 -1.85 -8.58 8.03
N VAL A 93 -1.54 -9.06 6.84
CA VAL A 93 -0.40 -8.58 6.03
C VAL A 93 -0.60 -7.14 5.60
N GLY A 94 -1.79 -6.78 5.10
CA GLY A 94 -2.10 -5.40 4.71
C GLY A 94 -1.99 -4.44 5.90
N ARG A 95 -2.48 -4.85 7.07
CA ARG A 95 -2.35 -4.08 8.31
C ARG A 95 -0.88 -3.86 8.66
N ALA A 96 -0.07 -4.90 8.64
CA ALA A 96 1.36 -4.81 8.97
C ALA A 96 2.12 -3.87 8.01
N LEU A 97 1.80 -3.92 6.72
CA LEU A 97 2.36 -2.99 5.73
C LEU A 97 2.00 -1.53 6.05
N VAL A 98 0.73 -1.25 6.33
CA VAL A 98 0.28 0.12 6.67
C VAL A 98 0.93 0.57 7.98
N GLU A 99 0.96 -0.26 9.01
CA GLU A 99 1.60 0.07 10.30
C GLU A 99 3.08 0.42 10.12
N SER A 100 3.82 -0.33 9.30
CA SER A 100 5.22 -0.02 8.97
C SER A 100 5.36 1.35 8.31
N LEU A 101 4.50 1.68 7.35
CA LEU A 101 4.51 3.00 6.70
C LEU A 101 4.12 4.13 7.65
N LEU A 102 3.24 3.88 8.62
CA LEU A 102 2.89 4.87 9.65
C LEU A 102 4.07 5.15 10.59
N GLU A 103 4.87 4.14 10.91
CA GLU A 103 6.12 4.32 11.66
C GLU A 103 7.12 5.18 10.87
N ASP A 104 7.31 4.89 9.58
CA ASP A 104 8.16 5.69 8.71
C ASP A 104 7.65 7.14 8.60
N ALA A 105 6.35 7.33 8.46
CA ALA A 105 5.74 8.66 8.40
C ALA A 105 6.00 9.47 9.67
N ARG A 106 5.87 8.85 10.84
CA ARG A 106 6.19 9.49 12.13
C ARG A 106 7.67 9.83 12.25
N ALA A 107 8.55 8.92 11.83
CA ALA A 107 10.00 9.14 11.83
C ALA A 107 10.41 10.29 10.92
N LEU A 108 9.70 10.51 9.81
CA LEU A 108 9.89 11.65 8.91
C LEU A 108 9.33 12.97 9.46
N GLY A 109 8.56 12.95 10.54
CA GLY A 109 7.92 14.13 11.11
C GLY A 109 6.66 14.58 10.38
N LEU A 110 6.04 13.70 9.61
CA LEU A 110 4.75 13.98 8.96
C LEU A 110 3.64 14.15 10.00
N ARG A 111 2.63 14.94 9.67
CA ARG A 111 1.49 15.21 10.56
C ARG A 111 0.23 14.46 10.17
N GLU A 112 0.12 14.11 8.89
CA GLU A 112 -1.05 13.42 8.36
C GLU A 112 -0.64 12.49 7.23
N VAL A 113 -1.30 11.35 7.16
CA VAL A 113 -1.29 10.46 6.00
C VAL A 113 -2.70 10.27 5.49
N PHE A 114 -2.84 10.12 4.19
CA PHE A 114 -4.12 9.82 3.55
C PHE A 114 -3.98 8.66 2.56
N GLY A 115 -5.10 8.18 2.07
CA GLY A 115 -5.17 7.22 1.00
C GLY A 115 -6.44 7.41 0.18
N LEU A 116 -6.40 7.02 -1.08
CA LEU A 116 -7.57 6.83 -1.91
C LEU A 116 -7.81 5.34 -2.08
N THR A 117 -9.02 4.88 -1.80
CA THR A 117 -9.32 3.45 -1.74
C THR A 117 -10.74 3.13 -2.18
N ARG A 118 -10.93 1.96 -2.75
CA ARG A 118 -12.23 1.33 -2.99
C ARG A 118 -12.67 0.46 -1.80
N LYS A 119 -11.81 0.29 -0.80
CA LYS A 119 -12.04 -0.52 0.40
C LYS A 119 -11.85 0.30 1.68
N PRO A 120 -12.69 1.32 1.92
CA PRO A 120 -12.51 2.24 3.05
C PRO A 120 -12.59 1.54 4.41
N MET A 121 -13.40 0.49 4.54
CA MET A 121 -13.55 -0.23 5.81
C MET A 121 -12.25 -0.81 6.34
N PHE A 122 -11.33 -1.21 5.47
CA PHE A 122 -10.01 -1.66 5.86
C PHE A 122 -9.26 -0.56 6.62
N PHE A 123 -9.22 0.65 6.06
CA PHE A 123 -8.54 1.79 6.66
C PHE A 123 -9.25 2.32 7.92
N LEU A 124 -10.59 2.34 7.92
CA LEU A 124 -11.35 2.76 9.10
C LEU A 124 -11.07 1.86 10.32
N ARG A 125 -10.89 0.56 10.10
CA ARG A 125 -10.48 -0.38 11.15
C ARG A 125 -9.07 -0.13 11.69
N LEU A 126 -8.22 0.55 10.92
CA LEU A 126 -6.87 0.95 11.32
C LEU A 126 -6.83 2.34 11.99
N GLY A 127 -7.99 2.95 12.22
CA GLY A 127 -8.12 4.25 12.89
C GLY A 127 -8.16 5.45 11.95
N PHE A 128 -8.18 5.23 10.63
CA PHE A 128 -8.39 6.32 9.67
C PHE A 128 -9.82 6.84 9.77
N ARG A 129 -10.00 8.12 9.47
CA ARG A 129 -11.31 8.76 9.27
C ARG A 129 -11.66 8.81 7.80
N SER A 130 -12.94 8.93 7.49
CA SER A 130 -13.38 9.34 6.15
C SER A 130 -12.94 10.78 5.90
N ALA A 131 -12.56 11.07 4.66
CA ALA A 131 -12.13 12.39 4.24
C ALA A 131 -12.69 12.71 2.85
N GLU A 132 -12.70 14.01 2.50
CA GLU A 132 -13.08 14.46 1.17
C GLU A 132 -11.85 14.53 0.25
N LYS A 133 -11.99 14.13 -1.00
CA LYS A 133 -10.88 14.21 -1.99
C LYS A 133 -10.35 15.63 -2.14
N ALA A 134 -11.22 16.63 -1.99
CA ALA A 134 -10.85 18.05 -2.08
C ALA A 134 -9.88 18.51 -0.99
N GLU A 135 -9.74 17.74 0.10
CA GLU A 135 -8.72 18.02 1.13
C GLU A 135 -7.29 17.76 0.62
N PHE A 136 -7.14 17.04 -0.51
CA PHE A 136 -5.84 16.59 -1.03
C PHE A 136 -5.61 17.03 -2.49
N PRO A 137 -5.50 18.34 -2.77
CA PRO A 137 -5.39 18.86 -4.15
C PRO A 137 -4.09 18.44 -4.85
N LEU A 138 -3.01 18.21 -4.10
CA LEU A 138 -1.73 17.73 -4.65
C LEU A 138 -1.87 16.35 -5.30
N LYS A 139 -2.70 15.47 -4.74
CA LYS A 139 -2.99 14.15 -5.30
C LYS A 139 -3.71 14.27 -6.65
N VAL A 140 -4.68 15.17 -6.76
CA VAL A 140 -5.43 15.41 -8.02
C VAL A 140 -4.48 15.85 -9.14
N TRP A 141 -3.55 16.76 -8.86
CA TRP A 141 -2.58 17.21 -9.85
C TRP A 141 -1.55 16.16 -10.22
N ALA A 142 -1.11 15.35 -9.27
CA ALA A 142 -0.05 14.35 -9.50
C ALA A 142 -0.57 13.11 -10.24
N ASP A 143 -1.46 12.35 -9.61
CA ASP A 143 -1.87 11.02 -10.09
C ASP A 143 -3.25 11.05 -10.75
N CYS A 144 -4.22 11.77 -10.18
CA CYS A 144 -5.59 11.77 -10.68
C CYS A 144 -5.71 12.41 -12.06
N ALA A 145 -4.87 13.41 -12.38
CA ALA A 145 -4.83 14.04 -13.70
C ALA A 145 -4.45 13.06 -14.82
N ARG A 146 -3.74 11.99 -14.50
CA ARG A 146 -3.30 10.94 -15.44
C ARG A 146 -4.11 9.65 -15.34
N CYS A 147 -5.05 9.59 -14.41
CA CYS A 147 -5.84 8.39 -14.16
C CYS A 147 -6.88 8.18 -15.27
N PRO A 148 -6.94 7.01 -15.92
CA PRO A 148 -7.96 6.71 -16.93
C PRO A 148 -9.38 6.66 -16.37
N ARG A 149 -9.55 6.60 -15.03
CA ARG A 149 -10.83 6.61 -14.32
C ARG A 149 -11.17 7.96 -13.71
N GLN A 150 -10.52 9.05 -14.10
CA GLN A 150 -10.69 10.38 -13.52
C GLN A 150 -12.16 10.82 -13.48
N GLU A 151 -12.92 10.58 -14.54
CA GLU A 151 -14.34 10.98 -14.66
C GLU A 151 -15.31 10.01 -13.98
N ALA A 152 -14.89 8.77 -13.70
CA ALA A 152 -15.70 7.70 -13.11
C ALA A 152 -15.00 7.08 -11.89
N CYS A 153 -14.27 7.90 -11.12
CA CYS A 153 -13.54 7.45 -9.95
C CYS A 153 -14.50 7.05 -8.82
N ASP A 154 -14.44 5.80 -8.39
CA ASP A 154 -15.20 5.23 -7.28
C ASP A 154 -14.41 5.11 -5.98
N GLU A 155 -13.17 5.60 -5.95
CA GLU A 155 -12.36 5.66 -4.74
C GLU A 155 -12.85 6.75 -3.78
N VAL A 156 -12.76 6.46 -2.50
CA VAL A 156 -13.02 7.41 -1.42
C VAL A 156 -11.73 7.74 -0.69
N ALA A 157 -11.66 8.94 -0.11
CA ALA A 157 -10.52 9.38 0.67
C ALA A 157 -10.65 8.94 2.13
N VAL A 158 -9.53 8.53 2.71
CA VAL A 158 -9.35 8.26 4.14
C VAL A 158 -8.11 8.99 4.63
N ALA A 159 -8.09 9.41 5.89
CA ALA A 159 -6.96 10.14 6.46
C ALA A 159 -6.71 9.77 7.91
N LEU A 160 -5.48 9.90 8.35
CA LEU A 160 -5.06 9.69 9.73
C LEU A 160 -4.08 10.79 10.15
N ALA A 161 -4.44 11.49 11.24
CA ALA A 161 -3.50 12.38 11.93
C ALA A 161 -2.48 11.54 12.72
N LEU A 162 -1.21 11.91 12.62
CA LEU A 162 -0.10 11.21 13.26
C LEU A 162 0.27 11.77 14.62
#